data_0f19a77bc87dc39fc66af71b8a96fa87
#
_entry.id   0f19a77bc87dc39fc66af71b8a96fa87
#
_cell.length_a   1.000
_cell.length_b   1.000
_cell.length_c   1.000
_cell.angle_alpha   90.00
_cell.angle_beta   90.00
_cell.angle_gamma   90.00
#
_symmetry.space_group_name_H-M   'P 1'
#
loop_
_entity.id
_entity.type
_entity.pdbx_description
1 polymer ?
#
loop_
_entity_poly.entity_id
_entity_poly.type
_entity_poly.pdbx_seq_one_letter_code
_entity_poly.pdbx_strand_id
1 'polypeptide(L)' 'MSDRHMNARPKRLTRKQKEALSAHGWDSRLYLCVRDAPDHMVLLNRTTGKTVMFHK' A
#
# COMPACT_ATOMS: atom_id res chain seq x y z
N MET A 1 -3.43 -20.54 9.61
CA MET A 1 -3.63 -20.15 9.36
C MET A 1 -4.25 -19.40 8.97
N SER A 2 -4.46 -19.06 9.02
CA SER A 2 -5.02 -18.48 8.69
C SER A 2 -5.10 -17.58 8.14
N ASP A 3 -4.77 -17.13 7.93
CA ASP A 3 -4.86 -16.35 7.43
C ASP A 3 -5.00 -16.18 6.47
N ARG A 4 -5.10 -16.49 6.14
CA ARG A 4 -5.24 -16.48 5.26
C ARG A 4 -5.96 -15.73 4.57
N HIS A 5 -6.17 -15.45 4.68
CA HIS A 5 -6.87 -15.05 4.17
C HIS A 5 -7.33 -14.04 3.97
N MET A 6 -7.30 -14.10 3.88
CA MET A 6 -8.01 -13.32 3.42
C MET A 6 -8.10 -12.02 3.86
N ASN A 7 -7.86 -11.66 4.78
CA ASN A 7 -7.94 -10.35 5.34
C ASN A 7 -6.59 -9.71 5.40
N ALA A 8 -6.12 -9.23 4.28
CA ALA A 8 -4.91 -8.45 4.27
C ALA A 8 -5.16 -7.18 5.07
N ARG A 9 -4.57 -7.09 6.25
CA ARG A 9 -4.66 -5.88 7.05
C ARG A 9 -3.73 -4.84 6.50
N PRO A 10 -4.18 -3.57 6.39
CA PRO A 10 -3.29 -2.51 5.97
C PRO A 10 -2.12 -2.37 6.94
N LYS A 11 -0.93 -2.29 6.40
CA LYS A 11 0.30 -2.15 7.18
C LYS A 11 0.98 -0.84 6.84
N ARG A 12 1.81 -0.36 7.75
CA ARG A 12 2.62 0.81 7.47
C ARG A 12 3.55 0.52 6.31
N LEU A 13 3.76 1.51 5.48
CA LEU A 13 4.69 1.40 4.38
C LEU A 13 6.11 1.25 4.90
N THR A 14 6.89 0.39 4.25
CA THR A 14 8.32 0.31 4.50
C THR A 14 9.00 1.54 3.90
N ARG A 15 10.27 1.73 4.27
CA ARG A 15 11.04 2.85 3.73
C ARG A 15 11.11 2.79 2.20
N LYS A 16 11.35 1.61 1.65
CA LYS A 16 11.42 1.44 0.20
C LYS A 16 10.09 1.76 -0.46
N GLN A 17 8.99 1.34 0.16
CA GLN A 17 7.67 1.63 -0.38
C GLN A 17 7.38 3.13 -0.35
N LYS A 18 7.76 3.79 0.73
CA LYS A 18 7.59 5.24 0.83
C LYS A 18 8.41 5.97 -0.23
N GLU A 19 9.63 5.51 -0.45
CA GLU A 19 10.49 6.11 -1.46
C GLU A 19 9.90 5.95 -2.86
N ALA A 20 9.36 4.77 -3.15
CA ALA A 20 8.73 4.53 -4.45
C ALA A 20 7.54 5.46 -4.67
N LEU A 21 6.70 5.61 -3.66
CA LEU A 21 5.55 6.52 -3.76
C LEU A 21 5.99 7.97 -3.95
N SER A 22 6.95 8.41 -3.15
CA SER A 22 7.47 9.77 -3.27
C SER A 22 8.05 10.04 -4.64
N ALA A 23 8.76 9.07 -5.20
CA ALA A 23 9.37 9.22 -6.52
C ALA A 23 8.31 9.42 -7.60
N HIS A 24 7.09 8.94 -7.37
CA HIS A 24 5.97 9.08 -8.31
C HIS A 24 5.05 10.25 -7.94
N GLY A 25 5.43 11.06 -6.97
CA GLY A 25 4.62 12.20 -6.58
C GLY A 25 3.46 11.88 -5.66
N TRP A 26 3.43 10.69 -5.07
CA TRP A 26 2.38 10.31 -4.13
C TRP A 26 2.79 10.70 -2.71
N ASP A 27 1.82 11.09 -1.91
CA ASP A 27 2.06 11.39 -0.49
C ASP A 27 1.94 10.10 0.30
N SER A 28 3.09 9.52 0.65
CA SER A 28 3.12 8.22 1.34
C SER A 28 2.43 8.26 2.70
N ARG A 29 2.26 9.45 3.29
CA ARG A 29 1.60 9.57 4.59
C ARG A 29 0.10 9.31 4.52
N LEU A 30 -0.46 9.38 3.33
CA LEU A 30 -1.90 9.16 3.14
C LEU A 30 -2.26 7.70 2.91
N TYR A 31 -1.27 6.82 2.79
CA TYR A 31 -1.49 5.46 2.35
C TYR A 31 -0.93 4.43 3.31
N LEU A 32 -1.60 3.30 3.34
CA LEU A 32 -1.12 2.09 3.99
C LEU A 32 -1.02 0.99 2.94
N CYS A 33 -0.11 0.05 3.17
CA CYS A 33 0.06 -1.07 2.22
C CYS A 33 -0.90 -2.19 2.58
N VAL A 34 -1.77 -2.53 1.65
CA VAL A 34 -2.68 -3.67 1.80
C VAL A 34 -2.00 -4.92 1.25
N ARG A 35 -1.36 -4.79 0.09
CA ARG A 35 -0.70 -5.91 -0.55
C ARG A 35 0.49 -5.39 -1.36
N ASP A 36 1.60 -6.12 -1.31
CA ASP A 36 2.80 -5.78 -2.07
C ASP A 36 3.11 -6.92 -3.02
N ALA A 37 2.91 -6.68 -4.31
CA ALA A 37 3.25 -7.62 -5.38
C ALA A 37 4.49 -7.13 -6.11
N PRO A 38 5.17 -8.00 -6.88
CA PRO A 38 6.39 -7.60 -7.58
C PRO A 38 6.22 -6.46 -8.57
N ASP A 39 5.05 -6.35 -9.20
CA ASP A 39 4.80 -5.34 -10.24
C ASP A 39 3.85 -4.24 -9.81
N HIS A 40 3.25 -4.36 -8.63
CA HIS A 40 2.32 -3.34 -8.14
C HIS A 40 2.15 -3.44 -6.63
N MET A 41 1.54 -2.42 -6.06
CA MET A 41 1.11 -2.44 -4.67
C MET A 41 -0.34 -2.02 -4.60
N VAL A 42 -1.10 -2.67 -3.73
CA VAL A 42 -2.45 -2.22 -3.41
C VAL A 42 -2.36 -1.41 -2.13
N LEU A 43 -2.83 -0.19 -2.19
CA LEU A 43 -2.71 0.76 -1.09
C LEU A 43 -4.10 1.17 -0.61
N LEU A 44 -4.20 1.45 0.68
CA LEU A 44 -5.41 2.00 1.26
C LEU A 44 -5.21 3.49 1.52
N ASN A 45 -6.07 4.31 0.95
CA ASN A 45 -6.06 5.74 1.22
C ASN A 45 -6.72 5.97 2.58
N ARG A 46 -5.95 6.47 3.53
CA ARG A 46 -6.43 6.65 4.90
C ARG A 46 -7.49 7.74 5.02
N THR A 47 -7.50 8.66 4.08
CA THR A 47 -8.44 9.79 4.10
C THR A 47 -9.81 9.37 3.59
N THR A 48 -9.83 8.64 2.47
CA THR A 48 -11.09 8.26 1.82
C THR A 48 -11.56 6.87 2.21
N GLY A 49 -10.66 6.03 2.71
CA GLY A 49 -10.94 4.63 3.02
C GLY A 49 -11.02 3.75 1.79
N LYS A 50 -10.62 4.24 0.64
CA LYS A 50 -10.67 3.47 -0.60
C LYS A 50 -9.30 2.88 -0.92
N THR A 51 -9.30 1.73 -1.61
CA THR A 51 -8.06 1.13 -2.08
C THR A 51 -7.72 1.64 -3.46
N VAL A 52 -6.42 1.77 -3.71
CA VAL A 52 -5.91 2.18 -5.01
C VAL A 52 -4.76 1.25 -5.38
N MET A 53 -4.49 1.17 -6.68
CA MET A 53 -3.39 0.35 -7.16
C MET A 53 -2.25 1.25 -7.61
N PHE A 54 -1.07 0.94 -7.10
CA PHE A 54 0.16 1.65 -7.45
C PHE A 54 1.03 0.72 -8.29
N HIS A 55 1.30 1.10 -9.53
CA HIS A 55 2.14 0.31 -10.42
C HIS A 55 3.60 0.71 -10.27
N LYS A 56 4.43 -0.27 -9.98
CA LYS A 56 5.86 -0.05 -9.80
C LYS A 56 6.60 0.17 -11.11
#